data_1e660f103f1dec84553573298f45325b
#
_entry.id   1e660f103f1dec84553573298f45325b
#
_cell.length_a   1.000
_cell.length_b   1.000
_cell.length_c   1.000
_cell.angle_alpha   90.00
_cell.angle_beta   90.00
_cell.angle_gamma   90.00
#
_symmetry.space_group_name_H-M   'P 1'
#
loop_
_entity.id
_entity.type
_entity.pdbx_description
1 polymer ?
#
loop_
_entity_poly.entity_id
_entity_poly.type
_entity_poly.pdbx_seq_one_letter_code
_entity_poly.pdbx_strand_id
1 'polypeptide(L)'
;GVYAYYFYRLLQRAENVRMLYCAHADDKTTGEESRYIYQLEYETPFEILRREVGIDVNRMETLPIEVPKQGETAEKLARFLAPDDPVRLSPTAFFRYVACPLRFYFHSVARLEPDNEISEEVDAPMFGTILHAALQRLYAPFVGKTGYGEALRALTRSSEVEKAVVAAINENYLQDIEATVEDYSGNLLLVKDIVIRYIRGGVLPYDAAHDDFTVEGLEERIGQEFAFESAGKSLRVVFG
;
A
#
# COMPACT_ATOMS: atom_id res chain seq x y z
N GLY A 1 20.28 14.06 -27.28
CA GLY A 1 18.99 14.43 -26.69
C GLY A 1 19.08 15.72 -25.89
N VAL A 2 17.95 16.29 -25.49
CA VAL A 2 17.85 17.57 -24.79
C VAL A 2 18.68 17.60 -23.49
N TYR A 3 18.68 16.52 -22.73
CA TYR A 3 19.46 16.40 -21.49
C TYR A 3 20.97 16.46 -21.72
N ALA A 4 21.47 15.85 -22.79
CA ALA A 4 22.88 15.96 -23.16
C ALA A 4 23.24 17.41 -23.45
N TYR A 5 22.41 18.12 -24.20
CA TYR A 5 22.61 19.53 -24.49
C TYR A 5 22.72 20.38 -23.21
N TYR A 6 21.80 20.20 -22.26
CA TYR A 6 21.84 20.93 -20.99
C TYR A 6 23.08 20.59 -20.15
N PHE A 7 23.42 19.29 -20.10
CA PHE A 7 24.62 18.85 -19.40
C PHE A 7 25.89 19.54 -19.93
N TYR A 8 26.13 19.48 -21.23
CA TYR A 8 27.30 20.12 -21.81
C TYR A 8 27.24 21.63 -21.74
N ARG A 9 26.08 22.24 -21.79
CA ARG A 9 25.93 23.71 -21.60
C ARG A 9 26.33 24.16 -20.21
N LEU A 10 26.03 23.38 -19.17
CA LEU A 10 26.46 23.65 -17.80
C LEU A 10 27.98 23.60 -17.67
N LEU A 11 28.63 22.68 -18.35
CA LEU A 11 30.10 22.56 -18.30
C LEU A 11 30.85 23.61 -19.06
N GLN A 12 30.29 24.19 -20.12
CA GLN A 12 30.97 24.97 -21.14
C GLN A 12 31.72 26.23 -20.62
N ARG A 13 31.32 26.76 -19.46
CA ARG A 13 31.95 27.97 -18.87
C ARG A 13 32.45 27.72 -17.44
N ALA A 14 32.50 26.48 -17.02
CA ALA A 14 32.93 26.13 -15.68
C ALA A 14 34.43 25.89 -15.64
N GLU A 15 35.13 26.55 -14.70
CA GLU A 15 36.54 26.29 -14.43
C GLU A 15 36.77 25.04 -13.61
N ASN A 16 35.83 24.74 -12.71
CA ASN A 16 35.87 23.57 -11.86
C ASN A 16 34.48 22.88 -11.84
N VAL A 17 34.43 21.59 -12.08
CA VAL A 17 33.20 20.79 -12.08
C VAL A 17 33.35 19.71 -11.05
N ARG A 18 32.32 19.54 -10.23
CA ARG A 18 32.20 18.42 -9.31
C ARG A 18 30.89 17.72 -9.58
N MET A 19 30.95 16.41 -9.83
CA MET A 19 29.81 15.56 -10.04
C MET A 19 29.74 14.57 -8.87
N LEU A 20 28.58 14.46 -8.25
CA LEU A 20 28.35 13.52 -7.15
C LEU A 20 27.30 12.51 -7.58
N TYR A 21 27.53 11.26 -7.27
CA TYR A 21 26.55 10.22 -7.45
C TYR A 21 26.63 9.24 -6.29
N CYS A 22 25.57 8.51 -6.03
CA CYS A 22 25.53 7.46 -5.01
C CYS A 22 25.98 6.15 -5.64
N ALA A 23 27.12 5.61 -5.20
CA ALA A 23 27.63 4.32 -5.69
C ALA A 23 26.89 3.09 -5.08
N HIS A 24 26.01 3.32 -4.10
CA HIS A 24 25.19 2.25 -3.52
C HIS A 24 23.91 2.06 -4.34
N ALA A 25 23.67 0.83 -4.78
CA ALA A 25 22.40 0.46 -5.37
C ALA A 25 21.34 0.32 -4.28
N ASP A 26 20.19 0.94 -4.48
CA ASP A 26 18.99 0.81 -3.66
C ASP A 26 17.76 0.69 -4.57
N ASP A 27 16.55 0.65 -3.97
CA ASP A 27 15.30 0.55 -4.73
C ASP A 27 15.06 1.73 -5.72
N LYS A 28 15.81 2.81 -5.58
CA LYS A 28 15.64 4.05 -6.37
C LYS A 28 16.83 4.34 -7.30
N THR A 29 18.00 3.80 -7.00
CA THR A 29 19.22 4.08 -7.75
C THR A 29 19.99 2.80 -8.10
N THR A 30 20.53 2.73 -9.33
CA THR A 30 21.33 1.60 -9.79
C THR A 30 22.77 1.61 -9.24
N GLY A 31 23.20 2.70 -8.59
CA GLY A 31 24.58 2.89 -8.15
C GLY A 31 25.58 3.13 -9.29
N GLU A 32 25.09 3.31 -10.50
CA GLU A 32 25.95 3.49 -11.70
C GLU A 32 26.28 4.95 -11.96
N GLU A 33 27.47 5.17 -12.53
CA GLU A 33 27.87 6.47 -13.03
C GLU A 33 27.01 6.86 -14.24
N SER A 34 26.75 8.17 -14.37
CA SER A 34 26.09 8.68 -15.56
C SER A 34 26.94 8.44 -16.80
N ARG A 35 26.32 8.00 -17.90
CA ARG A 35 26.99 7.86 -19.22
C ARG A 35 27.74 9.12 -19.67
N TYR A 36 27.34 10.29 -19.21
CA TYR A 36 28.00 11.55 -19.55
C TYR A 36 29.38 11.68 -18.91
N ILE A 37 29.63 11.03 -17.78
CA ILE A 37 30.95 10.98 -17.14
C ILE A 37 31.90 10.17 -18.03
N TYR A 38 31.46 9.02 -18.53
CA TYR A 38 32.24 8.21 -19.49
C TYR A 38 32.49 8.96 -20.80
N GLN A 39 31.52 9.71 -21.31
CA GLN A 39 31.73 10.54 -22.51
C GLN A 39 32.79 11.61 -22.29
N LEU A 40 32.77 12.27 -21.13
CA LEU A 40 33.84 13.27 -20.81
C LEU A 40 35.20 12.60 -20.71
N GLU A 41 35.30 11.41 -20.13
CA GLU A 41 36.55 10.69 -19.94
C GLU A 41 37.16 10.21 -21.28
N TYR A 42 36.33 9.67 -22.18
CA TYR A 42 36.81 9.04 -23.42
C TYR A 42 36.81 9.99 -24.64
N GLU A 43 35.96 10.99 -24.65
CA GLU A 43 35.76 11.87 -25.82
C GLU A 43 36.33 13.27 -25.63
N THR A 44 36.88 13.59 -24.46
CA THR A 44 37.47 14.93 -24.20
C THR A 44 38.85 14.81 -23.55
N PRO A 45 39.69 15.88 -23.64
CA PRO A 45 40.98 15.89 -22.98
C PRO A 45 40.91 16.23 -21.48
N PHE A 46 39.75 16.22 -20.85
CA PHE A 46 39.60 16.53 -19.45
C PHE A 46 40.12 15.41 -18.54
N GLU A 47 40.85 15.79 -17.51
CA GLU A 47 41.28 14.86 -16.46
C GLU A 47 40.16 14.74 -15.43
N ILE A 48 39.65 13.49 -15.26
CA ILE A 48 38.62 13.19 -14.29
C ILE A 48 39.20 12.52 -13.07
N LEU A 49 39.17 13.22 -11.94
CA LEU A 49 39.61 12.73 -10.67
C LEU A 49 38.43 12.08 -9.92
N ARG A 50 38.52 10.79 -9.69
CA ARG A 50 37.52 10.03 -8.88
C ARG A 50 37.94 10.03 -7.43
N ARG A 51 37.01 10.36 -6.55
CA ARG A 51 37.18 10.26 -5.10
C ARG A 51 35.97 9.60 -4.48
N GLU A 52 36.22 8.59 -3.67
CA GLU A 52 35.19 8.02 -2.83
C GLU A 52 35.08 8.86 -1.55
N VAL A 53 33.86 9.30 -1.24
CA VAL A 53 33.56 10.06 -0.03
C VAL A 53 32.63 9.21 0.81
N GLY A 54 33.17 8.65 1.87
CA GLY A 54 32.39 7.99 2.91
C GLY A 54 31.99 9.00 3.97
N ILE A 55 30.75 8.90 4.43
CA ILE A 55 30.33 9.57 5.66
C ILE A 55 30.58 8.58 6.79
N ASP A 56 31.57 8.86 7.64
CA ASP A 56 31.70 8.17 8.91
C ASP A 56 30.52 8.56 9.80
N VAL A 57 29.48 7.76 9.73
CA VAL A 57 28.39 7.87 10.70
C VAL A 57 28.95 7.32 12.00
N ASN A 58 29.38 8.21 12.88
CA ASN A 58 29.61 7.82 14.28
C ASN A 58 28.35 7.14 14.77
N ARG A 59 28.35 5.83 14.84
CA ARG A 59 27.28 5.07 15.47
C ARG A 59 27.29 5.47 16.93
N MET A 60 26.47 6.44 17.29
CA MET A 60 26.10 6.60 18.70
C MET A 60 25.62 5.23 19.15
N GLU A 61 26.19 4.71 20.24
CA GLU A 61 25.65 3.52 20.88
C GLU A 61 24.19 3.79 21.18
N THR A 62 23.31 3.29 20.32
CA THR A 62 21.88 3.36 20.57
C THR A 62 21.58 2.40 21.68
N LEU A 63 21.14 2.94 22.82
CA LEU A 63 20.61 2.12 23.90
C LEU A 63 19.49 1.23 23.33
N PRO A 64 19.47 -0.06 23.64
CA PRO A 64 18.41 -0.94 23.18
C PRO A 64 17.06 -0.42 23.70
N ILE A 65 16.09 -0.31 22.81
CA ILE A 65 14.73 0.04 23.18
C ILE A 65 14.05 -1.22 23.73
N GLU A 66 13.78 -1.23 25.01
CA GLU A 66 13.12 -2.35 25.68
C GLU A 66 11.73 -1.93 26.16
N VAL A 67 10.73 -2.76 25.90
CA VAL A 67 9.38 -2.57 26.39
C VAL A 67 9.04 -3.71 27.34
N PRO A 68 8.93 -3.44 28.65
CA PRO A 68 8.59 -4.47 29.62
C PRO A 68 7.16 -4.95 29.44
N LYS A 69 6.96 -6.27 29.46
CA LYS A 69 5.63 -6.90 29.39
C LYS A 69 4.93 -6.85 30.75
N GLN A 70 4.68 -5.66 31.26
CA GLN A 70 4.08 -5.41 32.57
C GLN A 70 2.99 -4.34 32.46
N GLY A 71 2.10 -4.27 33.47
CA GLY A 71 1.04 -3.26 33.54
C GLY A 71 0.21 -3.21 32.26
N GLU A 72 -0.03 -2.02 31.76
CA GLU A 72 -0.85 -1.77 30.58
C GLU A 72 -0.39 -2.55 29.31
N THR A 73 0.92 -2.72 29.14
CA THR A 73 1.46 -3.52 28.01
C THR A 73 1.04 -4.98 28.11
N ALA A 74 1.09 -5.56 29.32
CA ALA A 74 0.67 -6.94 29.54
C ALA A 74 -0.85 -7.10 29.33
N GLU A 75 -1.65 -6.14 29.77
CA GLU A 75 -3.11 -6.12 29.57
C GLU A 75 -3.47 -6.06 28.09
N LYS A 76 -2.84 -5.17 27.32
CA LYS A 76 -3.05 -5.06 25.88
C LYS A 76 -2.65 -6.34 25.13
N LEU A 77 -1.53 -6.98 25.55
CA LEU A 77 -1.11 -8.27 24.97
C LEU A 77 -2.07 -9.40 25.32
N ALA A 78 -2.62 -9.41 26.54
CA ALA A 78 -3.57 -10.42 26.97
C ALA A 78 -4.86 -10.43 26.12
N ARG A 79 -5.25 -9.31 25.52
CA ARG A 79 -6.42 -9.22 24.63
C ARG A 79 -6.30 -10.12 23.39
N PHE A 80 -5.10 -10.33 22.87
CA PHE A 80 -4.88 -11.27 21.76
C PHE A 80 -5.08 -12.72 22.14
N LEU A 81 -5.07 -13.03 23.45
CA LEU A 81 -5.25 -14.38 24.01
C LEU A 81 -6.65 -14.58 24.59
N ALA A 82 -7.54 -13.61 24.47
CA ALA A 82 -8.91 -13.65 24.95
C ALA A 82 -9.87 -13.91 23.78
N PRO A 83 -10.48 -15.10 23.68
CA PRO A 83 -11.36 -15.46 22.55
C PRO A 83 -12.58 -14.55 22.39
N ASP A 84 -13.08 -14.01 23.50
CA ASP A 84 -14.24 -13.12 23.53
C ASP A 84 -13.89 -11.64 23.24
N ASP A 85 -12.61 -11.29 23.21
CA ASP A 85 -12.17 -9.94 22.85
C ASP A 85 -12.27 -9.75 21.32
N PRO A 86 -12.70 -8.55 20.85
CA PRO A 86 -12.73 -8.25 19.40
C PRO A 86 -11.34 -8.17 18.75
N VAL A 87 -10.27 -8.10 19.56
CA VAL A 87 -8.90 -8.08 19.04
C VAL A 87 -8.54 -9.43 18.47
N ARG A 88 -8.08 -9.43 17.22
CA ARG A 88 -7.64 -10.62 16.50
C ARG A 88 -6.18 -10.45 16.10
N LEU A 89 -5.46 -11.57 16.00
CA LEU A 89 -4.12 -11.57 15.46
C LEU A 89 -4.19 -11.74 13.93
N SER A 90 -4.08 -10.63 13.20
CA SER A 90 -4.05 -10.72 11.74
C SER A 90 -2.76 -11.38 11.25
N PRO A 91 -2.76 -12.03 10.08
CA PRO A 91 -1.55 -12.58 9.46
C PRO A 91 -0.43 -11.53 9.37
N THR A 92 -0.78 -10.31 9.01
CA THR A 92 0.18 -9.19 8.93
C THR A 92 0.78 -8.83 10.30
N ALA A 93 -0.03 -8.85 11.37
CA ALA A 93 0.45 -8.60 12.73
C ALA A 93 1.38 -9.73 13.19
N PHE A 94 1.04 -10.98 12.87
CA PHE A 94 1.89 -12.13 13.14
C PHE A 94 3.25 -12.03 12.43
N PHE A 95 3.26 -11.74 11.13
CA PHE A 95 4.52 -11.56 10.38
C PHE A 95 5.34 -10.37 10.90
N ARG A 96 4.69 -9.28 11.34
CA ARG A 96 5.41 -8.19 12.01
C ARG A 96 6.10 -8.66 13.29
N TYR A 97 5.43 -9.49 14.09
CA TYR A 97 6.02 -10.05 15.31
C TYR A 97 7.23 -10.93 15.01
N VAL A 98 7.13 -11.80 14.01
CA VAL A 98 8.23 -12.68 13.59
C VAL A 98 9.42 -11.87 13.07
N ALA A 99 9.15 -10.81 12.29
CA ALA A 99 10.20 -9.96 11.75
C ALA A 99 10.86 -9.07 12.81
N CYS A 100 10.06 -8.47 13.71
CA CYS A 100 10.55 -7.61 14.78
C CYS A 100 9.48 -7.46 15.89
N PRO A 101 9.67 -8.04 17.08
CA PRO A 101 8.71 -7.92 18.19
C PRO A 101 8.43 -6.47 18.59
N LEU A 102 9.42 -5.59 18.49
CA LEU A 102 9.26 -4.17 18.81
C LEU A 102 8.36 -3.46 17.80
N ARG A 103 8.49 -3.78 16.50
CA ARG A 103 7.62 -3.27 15.44
C ARG A 103 6.17 -3.73 15.63
N PHE A 104 5.99 -5.00 16.03
CA PHE A 104 4.67 -5.52 16.39
C PHE A 104 4.08 -4.74 17.58
N TYR A 105 4.88 -4.50 18.62
CA TYR A 105 4.43 -3.74 19.79
C TYR A 105 3.95 -2.36 19.39
N PHE A 106 4.76 -1.57 18.71
CA PHE A 106 4.39 -0.21 18.36
C PHE A 106 3.14 -0.16 17.47
N HIS A 107 3.08 -0.99 16.44
CA HIS A 107 1.98 -0.94 15.49
C HIS A 107 0.70 -1.62 16.01
N SER A 108 0.82 -2.84 16.57
CA SER A 108 -0.35 -3.69 16.85
C SER A 108 -0.83 -3.58 18.30
N VAL A 109 0.06 -3.28 19.26
CA VAL A 109 -0.26 -3.21 20.69
C VAL A 109 -0.44 -1.75 21.12
N ALA A 110 0.53 -0.90 20.85
CA ALA A 110 0.50 0.53 21.16
C ALA A 110 -0.34 1.34 20.15
N ARG A 111 -0.60 0.80 18.96
CA ARG A 111 -1.35 1.44 17.87
C ARG A 111 -0.78 2.80 17.46
N LEU A 112 0.55 2.87 17.43
CA LEU A 112 1.24 4.03 16.89
C LEU A 112 1.19 3.94 15.37
N GLU A 113 0.50 4.86 14.77
CA GLU A 113 0.45 5.04 13.32
C GLU A 113 1.29 6.26 12.95
N PRO A 114 2.06 6.20 11.86
CA PRO A 114 2.69 7.41 11.33
C PRO A 114 1.59 8.41 10.95
N ASP A 115 1.90 9.69 11.07
CA ASP A 115 0.99 10.72 10.59
C ASP A 115 0.65 10.44 9.12
N ASN A 116 -0.65 10.39 8.81
CA ASN A 116 -1.11 10.21 7.45
C ASN A 116 -0.69 11.45 6.65
N GLU A 117 0.30 11.31 5.80
CA GLU A 117 0.53 12.30 4.75
C GLU A 117 -0.72 12.30 3.86
N ILE A 118 -1.40 13.43 3.81
CA ILE A 118 -2.54 13.62 2.90
C ILE A 118 -1.96 13.57 1.50
N SER A 119 -2.07 12.41 0.85
CA SER A 119 -1.70 12.28 -0.55
C SER A 119 -2.76 12.97 -1.39
N GLU A 120 -2.34 13.97 -2.18
CA GLU A 120 -3.22 14.62 -3.17
C GLU A 120 -3.56 13.68 -4.33
N GLU A 121 -2.90 12.51 -4.40
CA GLU A 121 -3.11 11.51 -5.44
C GLU A 121 -3.60 10.20 -4.86
N VAL A 122 -4.48 9.54 -5.61
CA VAL A 122 -4.95 8.18 -5.28
C VAL A 122 -3.80 7.20 -5.55
N ASP A 123 -3.22 6.67 -4.50
CA ASP A 123 -2.19 5.64 -4.59
C ASP A 123 -2.78 4.25 -4.90
N ALA A 124 -1.91 3.26 -5.14
CA ALA A 124 -2.36 1.91 -5.49
C ALA A 124 -3.19 1.22 -4.39
N PRO A 125 -2.86 1.33 -3.08
CA PRO A 125 -3.70 0.84 -2.00
C PRO A 125 -5.08 1.48 -1.97
N MET A 126 -5.19 2.80 -2.11
CA MET A 126 -6.45 3.52 -2.12
C MET A 126 -7.30 3.16 -3.35
N PHE A 127 -6.67 3.00 -4.52
CA PHE A 127 -7.36 2.49 -5.71
C PHE A 127 -7.98 1.11 -5.45
N GLY A 128 -7.24 0.20 -4.80
CA GLY A 128 -7.75 -1.10 -4.37
C GLY A 128 -8.96 -0.96 -3.43
N THR A 129 -8.87 -0.11 -2.42
CA THR A 129 -9.95 0.14 -1.47
C THR A 129 -11.22 0.64 -2.17
N ILE A 130 -11.11 1.59 -3.10
CA ILE A 130 -12.23 2.10 -3.88
C ILE A 130 -12.86 0.99 -4.74
N LEU A 131 -12.03 0.19 -5.42
CA LEU A 131 -12.50 -0.92 -6.26
C LEU A 131 -13.26 -1.96 -5.43
N HIS A 132 -12.70 -2.41 -4.31
CA HIS A 132 -13.32 -3.36 -3.40
C HIS A 132 -14.65 -2.84 -2.85
N ALA A 133 -14.70 -1.59 -2.37
CA ALA A 133 -15.92 -0.99 -1.85
C ALA A 133 -17.01 -0.85 -2.93
N ALA A 134 -16.65 -0.51 -4.16
CA ALA A 134 -17.60 -0.45 -5.28
C ALA A 134 -18.13 -1.85 -5.64
N LEU A 135 -17.27 -2.86 -5.73
CA LEU A 135 -17.67 -4.24 -6.00
C LEU A 135 -18.55 -4.79 -4.89
N GLN A 136 -18.21 -4.55 -3.63
CA GLN A 136 -19.03 -4.97 -2.48
C GLN A 136 -20.47 -4.46 -2.60
N ARG A 137 -20.66 -3.19 -2.98
CA ARG A 137 -22.01 -2.61 -3.21
C ARG A 137 -22.74 -3.27 -4.36
N LEU A 138 -22.05 -3.54 -5.46
CA LEU A 138 -22.64 -4.16 -6.65
C LEU A 138 -23.02 -5.62 -6.43
N TYR A 139 -22.25 -6.35 -5.65
CA TYR A 139 -22.47 -7.78 -5.39
C TYR A 139 -23.35 -8.06 -4.16
N ALA A 140 -23.56 -7.08 -3.27
CA ALA A 140 -24.40 -7.25 -2.09
C ALA A 140 -25.80 -7.86 -2.38
N PRO A 141 -26.51 -7.51 -3.49
CA PRO A 141 -27.80 -8.13 -3.79
C PRO A 141 -27.74 -9.59 -4.21
N PHE A 142 -26.53 -10.12 -4.50
CA PHE A 142 -26.30 -11.48 -5.01
C PHE A 142 -25.81 -12.47 -3.94
N VAL A 143 -25.55 -12.00 -2.72
CA VAL A 143 -25.14 -12.87 -1.61
C VAL A 143 -26.20 -13.95 -1.36
N GLY A 144 -25.75 -15.21 -1.28
CA GLY A 144 -26.61 -16.40 -1.12
C GLY A 144 -27.37 -16.82 -2.38
N LYS A 145 -27.08 -16.21 -3.55
CA LYS A 145 -27.78 -16.53 -4.81
C LYS A 145 -26.83 -17.19 -5.81
N THR A 146 -27.41 -17.96 -6.73
CA THR A 146 -26.75 -18.56 -7.88
C THR A 146 -27.44 -18.10 -9.16
N GLY A 147 -26.76 -18.24 -10.31
CA GLY A 147 -27.38 -17.96 -11.62
C GLY A 147 -27.66 -16.50 -11.88
N TYR A 148 -26.86 -15.59 -11.36
CA TYR A 148 -27.04 -14.15 -11.48
C TYR A 148 -26.30 -13.52 -12.70
N GLY A 149 -25.75 -14.32 -13.60
CA GLY A 149 -24.98 -13.85 -14.75
C GLY A 149 -25.73 -12.89 -15.65
N GLU A 150 -27.05 -13.07 -15.88
CA GLU A 150 -27.86 -12.10 -16.63
C GLU A 150 -27.96 -10.75 -15.91
N ALA A 151 -28.11 -10.77 -14.60
CA ALA A 151 -28.15 -9.55 -13.79
C ALA A 151 -26.81 -8.80 -13.84
N LEU A 152 -25.68 -9.52 -13.79
CA LEU A 152 -24.35 -8.92 -13.96
C LEU A 152 -24.17 -8.31 -15.37
N ARG A 153 -24.63 -8.99 -16.42
CA ARG A 153 -24.62 -8.41 -17.78
C ARG A 153 -25.49 -7.14 -17.88
N ALA A 154 -26.63 -7.09 -17.19
CA ALA A 154 -27.43 -5.89 -17.12
C ALA A 154 -26.71 -4.75 -16.39
N LEU A 155 -26.00 -5.05 -15.28
CA LEU A 155 -25.22 -4.06 -14.54
C LEU A 155 -24.13 -3.40 -15.39
N THR A 156 -23.50 -4.11 -16.34
CA THR A 156 -22.45 -3.51 -17.19
C THR A 156 -22.93 -2.28 -17.96
N ARG A 157 -24.22 -2.21 -18.26
CA ARG A 157 -24.85 -1.11 -19.03
C ARG A 157 -25.63 -0.14 -18.16
N SER A 158 -25.76 -0.41 -16.88
CA SER A 158 -26.54 0.41 -15.95
C SER A 158 -25.72 1.57 -15.39
N SER A 159 -26.41 2.59 -14.83
CA SER A 159 -25.79 3.65 -14.06
C SER A 159 -25.37 3.22 -12.66
N GLU A 160 -25.77 2.03 -12.22
CA GLU A 160 -25.46 1.55 -10.85
C GLU A 160 -23.96 1.37 -10.62
N VAL A 161 -23.20 0.96 -11.66
CA VAL A 161 -21.73 0.87 -11.55
C VAL A 161 -21.12 2.25 -11.26
N GLU A 162 -21.56 3.29 -11.95
CA GLU A 162 -21.06 4.64 -11.71
C GLU A 162 -21.44 5.14 -10.31
N LYS A 163 -22.68 4.93 -9.90
CA LYS A 163 -23.13 5.29 -8.54
C LYS A 163 -22.34 4.58 -7.46
N ALA A 164 -22.07 3.28 -7.64
CA ALA A 164 -21.29 2.51 -6.69
C ALA A 164 -19.84 3.01 -6.58
N VAL A 165 -19.22 3.38 -7.71
CA VAL A 165 -17.85 3.91 -7.73
C VAL A 165 -17.79 5.30 -7.11
N VAL A 166 -18.74 6.20 -7.44
CA VAL A 166 -18.83 7.53 -6.83
C VAL A 166 -19.02 7.42 -5.31
N ALA A 167 -19.94 6.58 -4.85
CA ALA A 167 -20.14 6.35 -3.42
C ALA A 167 -18.87 5.80 -2.74
N ALA A 168 -18.15 4.89 -3.40
CA ALA A 168 -16.90 4.34 -2.85
C ALA A 168 -15.78 5.40 -2.76
N ILE A 169 -15.67 6.29 -3.74
CA ILE A 169 -14.71 7.41 -3.74
C ILE A 169 -15.06 8.39 -2.61
N ASN A 170 -16.32 8.80 -2.52
CA ASN A 170 -16.77 9.76 -1.53
C ASN A 170 -16.52 9.27 -0.10
N GLU A 171 -16.81 8.01 0.16
CA GLU A 171 -16.68 7.42 1.49
C GLU A 171 -15.22 7.14 1.88
N ASN A 172 -14.40 6.61 0.97
CA ASN A 172 -13.07 6.12 1.32
C ASN A 172 -11.94 7.11 1.04
N TYR A 173 -12.10 7.98 0.05
CA TYR A 173 -11.06 8.94 -0.31
C TYR A 173 -11.39 10.37 0.15
N LEU A 174 -12.55 10.89 -0.22
CA LEU A 174 -12.95 12.26 0.16
C LEU A 174 -13.42 12.34 1.62
N GLN A 175 -13.89 11.23 2.18
CA GLN A 175 -14.54 11.17 3.49
C GLN A 175 -15.73 12.15 3.60
N ASP A 176 -16.34 12.43 2.47
CA ASP A 176 -17.50 13.30 2.32
C ASP A 176 -18.57 12.60 1.45
N ILE A 177 -19.60 12.09 2.11
CA ILE A 177 -20.67 11.31 1.47
C ILE A 177 -21.54 12.20 0.55
N GLU A 178 -21.57 13.52 0.80
CA GLU A 178 -22.39 14.46 0.04
C GLU A 178 -21.65 15.02 -1.20
N ALA A 179 -20.33 14.75 -1.33
CA ALA A 179 -19.56 15.22 -2.47
C ALA A 179 -20.15 14.72 -3.80
N THR A 180 -20.10 15.58 -4.80
CA THR A 180 -20.57 15.27 -6.15
C THR A 180 -19.39 15.12 -7.11
N VAL A 181 -19.65 14.58 -8.31
CA VAL A 181 -18.60 14.42 -9.33
C VAL A 181 -18.04 15.79 -9.78
N GLU A 182 -18.80 16.88 -9.59
CA GLU A 182 -18.34 18.24 -9.90
C GLU A 182 -17.23 18.72 -8.95
N ASP A 183 -17.15 18.14 -7.76
CA ASP A 183 -16.12 18.43 -6.74
C ASP A 183 -14.80 17.70 -7.00
N TYR A 184 -14.76 16.79 -7.98
CA TYR A 184 -13.60 15.93 -8.23
C TYR A 184 -12.51 16.69 -8.99
N SER A 185 -11.25 16.53 -8.53
CA SER A 185 -10.08 16.94 -9.29
C SER A 185 -9.94 16.16 -10.60
N GLY A 186 -9.20 16.69 -11.56
CA GLY A 186 -8.98 16.01 -12.85
C GLY A 186 -8.39 14.60 -12.70
N ASN A 187 -7.46 14.41 -11.74
CA ASN A 187 -6.87 13.10 -11.45
C ASN A 187 -7.91 12.13 -10.86
N LEU A 188 -8.77 12.61 -9.95
CA LEU A 188 -9.82 11.80 -9.35
C LEU A 188 -10.89 11.38 -10.38
N LEU A 189 -11.19 12.24 -11.35
CA LEU A 189 -12.05 11.89 -12.48
C LEU A 189 -11.47 10.76 -13.34
N LEU A 190 -10.15 10.78 -13.57
CA LEU A 190 -9.46 9.68 -14.27
C LEU A 190 -9.55 8.38 -13.48
N VAL A 191 -9.31 8.42 -12.17
CA VAL A 191 -9.44 7.23 -11.31
C VAL A 191 -10.87 6.68 -11.36
N LYS A 192 -11.89 7.53 -11.22
CA LYS A 192 -13.30 7.13 -11.37
C LYS A 192 -13.53 6.39 -12.68
N ASP A 193 -13.10 6.95 -13.79
CA ASP A 193 -13.31 6.38 -15.12
C ASP A 193 -12.54 5.06 -15.32
N ILE A 194 -11.33 4.96 -14.77
CA ILE A 194 -10.53 3.72 -14.80
C ILE A 194 -11.24 2.62 -14.01
N VAL A 195 -11.69 2.89 -12.79
CA VAL A 195 -12.40 1.91 -11.95
C VAL A 195 -13.70 1.45 -12.63
N ILE A 196 -14.51 2.37 -13.16
CA ILE A 196 -15.73 2.04 -13.91
C ILE A 196 -15.40 1.13 -15.10
N ARG A 197 -14.38 1.48 -15.86
CA ARG A 197 -13.96 0.69 -17.03
C ARG A 197 -13.45 -0.69 -16.64
N TYR A 198 -12.72 -0.79 -15.53
CA TYR A 198 -12.23 -2.05 -14.99
C TYR A 198 -13.37 -2.98 -14.56
N ILE A 199 -14.38 -2.43 -13.87
CA ILE A 199 -15.57 -3.18 -13.45
C ILE A 199 -16.40 -3.62 -14.67
N ARG A 200 -16.72 -2.68 -15.57
CA ARG A 200 -17.59 -2.96 -16.74
C ARG A 200 -16.93 -3.83 -17.81
N GLY A 201 -15.63 -3.67 -18.02
CA GLY A 201 -14.89 -4.37 -19.08
C GLY A 201 -14.20 -5.64 -18.65
N GLY A 202 -13.93 -5.80 -17.35
CA GLY A 202 -13.21 -6.93 -16.78
C GLY A 202 -14.07 -7.78 -15.85
N VAL A 203 -14.34 -7.26 -14.65
CA VAL A 203 -14.92 -8.06 -13.57
C VAL A 203 -16.31 -8.59 -13.90
N LEU A 204 -17.27 -7.70 -14.18
CA LEU A 204 -18.66 -8.10 -14.42
C LEU A 204 -18.83 -9.06 -15.62
N PRO A 205 -18.17 -8.84 -16.79
CA PRO A 205 -18.26 -9.80 -17.90
C PRO A 205 -17.65 -11.14 -17.59
N TYR A 206 -16.52 -11.16 -16.86
CA TYR A 206 -15.86 -12.40 -16.48
C TYR A 206 -16.77 -13.23 -15.58
N ASP A 207 -17.28 -12.64 -14.49
CA ASP A 207 -18.14 -13.33 -13.54
C ASP A 207 -19.49 -13.71 -14.15
N ALA A 208 -20.02 -12.89 -15.07
CA ALA A 208 -21.24 -13.23 -15.79
C ALA A 208 -21.09 -14.41 -16.77
N ALA A 209 -19.86 -14.74 -17.17
CA ALA A 209 -19.55 -15.92 -17.96
C ALA A 209 -19.33 -17.17 -17.10
N HIS A 210 -19.10 -17.01 -15.79
CA HIS A 210 -18.82 -18.07 -14.82
C HIS A 210 -19.83 -18.02 -13.67
N ASP A 211 -21.12 -18.04 -13.99
CA ASP A 211 -22.21 -17.82 -13.02
C ASP A 211 -22.67 -19.10 -12.29
N ASP A 212 -21.86 -20.15 -12.31
CA ASP A 212 -22.07 -21.44 -11.66
C ASP A 212 -21.65 -21.44 -10.17
N PHE A 213 -21.13 -20.34 -9.66
CA PHE A 213 -20.75 -20.19 -8.24
C PHE A 213 -21.79 -19.40 -7.44
N THR A 214 -21.75 -19.56 -6.11
CA THR A 214 -22.56 -18.79 -5.16
C THR A 214 -21.65 -17.81 -4.42
N VAL A 215 -22.06 -16.55 -4.33
CA VAL A 215 -21.38 -15.58 -3.46
C VAL A 215 -21.85 -15.82 -2.02
N GLU A 216 -21.02 -16.42 -1.19
CA GLU A 216 -21.36 -16.72 0.21
C GLU A 216 -21.24 -15.49 1.10
N GLY A 217 -20.23 -14.65 0.87
CA GLY A 217 -19.98 -13.44 1.63
C GLY A 217 -19.12 -12.43 0.85
N LEU A 218 -19.09 -11.20 1.33
CA LEU A 218 -18.33 -10.10 0.73
C LEU A 218 -17.53 -9.39 1.83
N GLU A 219 -16.19 -9.33 1.66
CA GLU A 219 -15.27 -8.67 2.60
C GLU A 219 -15.46 -9.15 4.06
N GLU A 220 -15.81 -10.44 4.23
CA GLU A 220 -16.02 -11.02 5.55
C GLU A 220 -14.70 -11.34 6.24
N ARG A 221 -14.64 -11.04 7.54
CA ARG A 221 -13.51 -11.43 8.36
C ARG A 221 -13.68 -12.87 8.80
N ILE A 222 -12.82 -13.75 8.32
CA ILE A 222 -12.77 -15.15 8.69
C ILE A 222 -11.79 -15.31 9.85
N GLY A 223 -12.30 -15.69 11.03
CA GLY A 223 -11.48 -15.95 12.21
C GLY A 223 -11.33 -17.45 12.45
N GLN A 224 -10.12 -17.91 12.75
CA GLN A 224 -9.81 -19.27 13.17
C GLN A 224 -9.18 -19.28 14.55
N GLU A 225 -9.78 -20.01 15.49
CA GLU A 225 -9.23 -20.21 16.83
C GLU A 225 -8.17 -21.30 16.83
N PHE A 226 -7.03 -20.99 17.45
CA PHE A 226 -5.94 -21.92 17.72
C PHE A 226 -5.70 -22.02 19.23
N ALA A 227 -5.73 -23.24 19.75
CA ALA A 227 -5.39 -23.54 21.12
C ALA A 227 -3.98 -24.17 21.20
N PHE A 228 -3.18 -23.74 22.14
CA PHE A 228 -1.86 -24.31 22.40
C PHE A 228 -1.50 -24.24 23.89
N GLU A 229 -0.56 -25.07 24.31
CA GLU A 229 -0.06 -25.05 25.67
C GLU A 229 1.30 -24.34 25.75
N SER A 230 1.43 -23.43 26.70
CA SER A 230 2.70 -22.77 26.99
C SER A 230 2.85 -22.55 28.48
N ALA A 231 4.01 -22.96 29.02
CA ALA A 231 4.33 -22.85 30.46
C ALA A 231 3.24 -23.46 31.38
N GLY A 232 2.65 -24.59 30.99
CA GLY A 232 1.60 -25.28 31.74
C GLY A 232 0.23 -24.57 31.72
N LYS A 233 0.04 -23.59 30.83
CA LYS A 233 -1.24 -22.91 30.63
C LYS A 233 -1.76 -23.17 29.23
N SER A 234 -3.06 -23.48 29.11
CA SER A 234 -3.74 -23.51 27.84
C SER A 234 -4.05 -22.08 27.41
N LEU A 235 -3.56 -21.71 26.24
CA LEU A 235 -3.74 -20.39 25.65
C LEU A 235 -4.54 -20.54 24.34
N ARG A 236 -5.30 -19.51 24.00
CA ARG A 236 -6.07 -19.46 22.76
C ARG A 236 -5.79 -18.17 22.03
N VAL A 237 -5.66 -18.25 20.73
CA VAL A 237 -5.46 -17.10 19.84
C VAL A 237 -6.44 -17.23 18.70
N VAL A 238 -7.11 -16.14 18.36
CA VAL A 238 -7.95 -16.06 17.17
C VAL A 238 -7.21 -15.31 16.09
N PHE A 239 -6.93 -16.00 14.99
CA PHE A 239 -6.41 -15.40 13.76
C PHE A 239 -7.59 -14.93 12.90
N GLY A 240 -7.47 -13.70 12.32
CA GLY A 240 -8.51 -13.15 11.44
C GLY A 240 -8.18 -11.75 10.90
#